data_d2bcfd7c608ae3c6d37c7d67c61ad62d
#
_entry.id   d2bcfd7c608ae3c6d37c7d67c61ad62d
#
_cell.length_a   1.000
_cell.length_b   1.000
_cell.length_c   1.000
_cell.angle_alpha   90.00
_cell.angle_beta   90.00
_cell.angle_gamma   90.00
#
_symmetry.space_group_name_H-M   'P 1'
#
loop_
_entity.id
_entity.type
_entity.pdbx_description
1 polymer ?
#
loop_
_entity_poly.entity_id
_entity_poly.type
_entity_poly.pdbx_seq_one_letter_code
_entity_poly.pdbx_strand_id
1 'polypeptide(L)'
;VNQEALTKIISNLLNNGVKYASTYLRISLETDEKVFHIRTFNDGEMIPDTMKEEIFKPFVRLDKEDEVTTGTGIGLALSRSLAELHQGSLMMEKGEEVNCFCLTLPVNQDSTITLSAENVSQVEENSCGWEQEETDTKEKKPMILVVEDNPDMLAFIRKQLTTEYSVLTAMNGIEALAVLDNHYVNLVVSDVMMPQMDGFE
;
A
#
# COMPACT_ATOMS: atom_id res chain seq x y z
N VAL A 1 -13.33 9.42 3.83
CA VAL A 1 -12.12 8.61 4.08
C VAL A 1 -12.49 7.43 4.95
N ASN A 2 -11.99 6.25 4.61
CA ASN A 2 -12.10 5.10 5.50
C ASN A 2 -11.34 5.40 6.80
N GLN A 3 -12.00 5.22 7.95
CA GLN A 3 -11.41 5.51 9.26
C GLN A 3 -10.13 4.69 9.51
N GLU A 4 -10.12 3.45 9.08
CA GLU A 4 -8.98 2.55 9.27
C GLU A 4 -7.77 3.00 8.46
N ALA A 5 -7.96 3.35 7.17
CA ALA A 5 -6.90 3.88 6.32
C ALA A 5 -6.32 5.19 6.89
N LEU A 6 -7.19 6.11 7.33
CA LEU A 6 -6.75 7.36 7.95
C LEU A 6 -5.95 7.09 9.23
N THR A 7 -6.42 6.16 10.08
CA THR A 7 -5.72 5.78 11.30
C THR A 7 -4.34 5.20 10.99
N LYS A 8 -4.21 4.34 9.98
CA LYS A 8 -2.93 3.78 9.54
C LYS A 8 -1.96 4.87 9.05
N ILE A 9 -2.45 5.79 8.20
CA ILE A 9 -1.61 6.89 7.71
C ILE A 9 -1.11 7.74 8.88
N ILE A 10 -2.00 8.19 9.76
CA ILE A 10 -1.64 9.04 10.90
C ILE A 10 -0.68 8.30 11.84
N SER A 11 -0.97 7.05 12.18
CA SER A 11 -0.09 6.25 13.05
C SER A 11 1.31 6.11 12.47
N ASN A 12 1.44 5.86 11.16
CA ASN A 12 2.74 5.79 10.50
C ASN A 12 3.49 7.12 10.55
N LEU A 13 2.80 8.24 10.29
CA LEU A 13 3.42 9.58 10.33
C LEU A 13 3.85 9.94 11.76
N LEU A 14 3.03 9.64 12.77
CA LEU A 14 3.37 9.88 14.16
C LEU A 14 4.52 8.99 14.64
N ASN A 15 4.50 7.70 14.31
CA ASN A 15 5.58 6.77 14.66
C ASN A 15 6.90 7.20 14.03
N ASN A 16 6.89 7.62 12.76
CA ASN A 16 8.07 8.18 12.11
C ASN A 16 8.52 9.47 12.81
N GLY A 17 7.57 10.38 13.11
CA GLY A 17 7.89 11.61 13.83
C GLY A 17 8.53 11.36 15.18
N VAL A 18 7.98 10.45 15.99
CA VAL A 18 8.54 10.08 17.31
C VAL A 18 9.91 9.42 17.16
N LYS A 19 10.09 8.55 16.16
CA LYS A 19 11.34 7.81 15.94
C LYS A 19 12.50 8.73 15.55
N TYR A 20 12.23 9.73 14.70
CA TYR A 20 13.27 10.56 14.08
C TYR A 20 13.33 11.98 14.62
N ALA A 21 12.44 12.40 15.51
CA ALA A 21 12.52 13.71 16.17
C ALA A 21 13.71 13.77 17.12
N SER A 22 14.34 14.92 17.18
CA SER A 22 15.39 15.22 18.18
C SER A 22 14.78 15.65 19.51
N THR A 23 13.83 16.59 19.48
CA THR A 23 13.21 17.17 20.69
C THR A 23 11.71 17.28 20.63
N TYR A 24 11.12 17.50 19.43
CA TYR A 24 9.67 17.64 19.31
C TYR A 24 9.05 17.07 18.04
N LEU A 25 7.81 16.70 18.18
CA LEU A 25 6.88 16.38 17.11
C LEU A 25 5.66 17.29 17.24
N ARG A 26 5.27 17.95 16.17
CA ARG A 26 4.08 18.78 16.11
C ARG A 26 3.15 18.29 15.02
N ILE A 27 1.86 18.30 15.27
CA ILE A 27 0.81 18.03 14.28
C ILE A 27 -0.08 19.26 14.14
N SER A 28 -0.48 19.58 12.91
CA SER A 28 -1.49 20.60 12.64
C SER A 28 -2.55 20.05 11.70
N LEU A 29 -3.78 20.52 11.88
CA LEU A 29 -4.90 20.25 11.00
C LEU A 29 -5.42 21.60 10.47
N GLU A 30 -5.47 21.71 9.16
CA GLU A 30 -6.04 22.85 8.45
C GLU A 30 -7.09 22.31 7.48
N THR A 31 -8.17 23.05 7.32
CA THR A 31 -9.25 22.66 6.40
C THR A 31 -9.76 23.86 5.64
N ASP A 32 -10.11 23.65 4.39
CA ASP A 32 -10.91 24.55 3.58
C ASP A 32 -12.21 23.83 3.13
N GLU A 33 -12.96 24.44 2.22
CA GLU A 33 -14.23 23.87 1.74
C GLU A 33 -14.09 22.55 0.97
N LYS A 34 -12.92 22.24 0.44
CA LYS A 34 -12.68 21.11 -0.47
C LYS A 34 -11.76 20.05 0.08
N VAL A 35 -10.73 20.47 0.81
CA VAL A 35 -9.68 19.58 1.30
C VAL A 35 -9.34 19.87 2.75
N PHE A 36 -8.80 18.89 3.44
CA PHE A 36 -8.12 19.08 4.71
C PHE A 36 -6.67 18.64 4.61
N HIS A 37 -5.80 19.33 5.33
CA HIS A 37 -4.38 19.07 5.40
C HIS A 37 -4.00 18.68 6.82
N ILE A 38 -3.36 17.53 6.94
CA ILE A 38 -2.73 17.11 8.20
C ILE A 38 -1.22 17.20 7.99
N ARG A 39 -0.56 18.11 8.73
CA ARG A 39 0.90 18.27 8.69
C ARG A 39 1.52 17.74 9.95
N THR A 40 2.56 16.93 9.81
CA THR A 40 3.41 16.48 10.90
C THR A 40 4.80 17.08 10.73
N PHE A 41 5.31 17.69 11.79
CA PHE A 41 6.60 18.36 11.82
C PHE A 41 7.50 17.70 12.84
N ASN A 42 8.75 17.41 12.49
CA ASN A 42 9.75 16.96 13.45
C ASN A 42 11.09 17.70 13.19
N ASP A 43 11.84 17.88 14.26
CA ASP A 43 13.14 18.56 14.28
C ASP A 43 14.33 17.60 14.21
N GLY A 44 14.11 16.41 13.66
CA GLY A 44 15.17 15.44 13.41
C GLY A 44 16.12 15.84 12.29
N GLU A 45 17.08 14.95 11.98
CA GLU A 45 18.01 15.15 10.86
C GLU A 45 17.24 15.49 9.57
N MET A 46 17.63 16.57 8.90
CA MET A 46 16.94 17.05 7.71
C MET A 46 17.08 16.07 6.56
N ILE A 47 15.96 15.73 5.95
CA ILE A 47 15.93 14.88 4.76
C ILE A 47 16.38 15.71 3.55
N PRO A 48 17.45 15.29 2.84
CA PRO A 48 17.93 15.99 1.66
C PRO A 48 16.86 16.11 0.57
N ASP A 49 16.84 17.20 -0.18
CA ASP A 49 15.86 17.42 -1.26
C ASP A 49 15.86 16.28 -2.30
N THR A 50 17.00 15.67 -2.57
CA THR A 50 17.14 14.53 -3.47
C THR A 50 16.43 13.27 -2.97
N MET A 51 16.21 13.17 -1.66
CA MET A 51 15.60 11.99 -1.02
C MET A 51 14.11 12.17 -0.71
N LYS A 52 13.57 13.39 -0.85
CA LYS A 52 12.16 13.70 -0.50
C LYS A 52 11.13 12.86 -1.23
N GLU A 53 11.38 12.46 -2.46
CA GLU A 53 10.53 11.52 -3.21
C GLU A 53 10.93 10.06 -2.96
N GLU A 54 12.23 9.80 -2.80
CA GLU A 54 12.75 8.45 -2.60
C GLU A 54 12.25 7.78 -1.32
N ILE A 55 12.07 8.56 -0.23
CA ILE A 55 11.57 8.04 1.07
C ILE A 55 10.16 7.45 1.00
N PHE A 56 9.39 7.76 -0.05
CA PHE A 56 8.07 7.18 -0.28
C PHE A 56 8.11 5.90 -1.13
N LYS A 57 9.29 5.46 -1.57
CA LYS A 57 9.44 4.16 -2.23
C LYS A 57 9.52 3.04 -1.18
N PRO A 58 8.96 1.86 -1.48
CA PRO A 58 9.08 0.72 -0.57
C PRO A 58 10.54 0.37 -0.26
N PHE A 59 10.80 -0.03 0.99
CA PHE A 59 12.11 -0.48 1.49
C PHE A 59 13.21 0.58 1.53
N VAL A 60 12.95 1.83 1.17
CA VAL A 60 13.92 2.92 1.27
C VAL A 60 14.04 3.37 2.72
N ARG A 61 15.30 3.50 3.18
CA ARG A 61 15.67 3.94 4.53
C ARG A 61 16.84 4.91 4.43
N LEU A 62 16.89 5.87 5.34
CA LEU A 62 17.96 6.86 5.46
C LEU A 62 18.94 6.55 6.59
N ASP A 63 18.75 5.40 7.27
CA ASP A 63 19.58 5.04 8.42
C ASP A 63 21.02 4.83 8.01
N LYS A 64 21.95 5.26 8.87
CA LYS A 64 23.38 4.97 8.75
C LYS A 64 23.62 3.48 9.01
N GLU A 65 24.60 2.89 8.32
CA GLU A 65 24.88 1.44 8.31
C GLU A 65 25.09 0.81 9.71
N ASP A 66 25.36 1.62 10.74
CA ASP A 66 25.66 1.16 12.10
C ASP A 66 24.46 1.23 13.09
N GLU A 67 23.30 1.75 12.70
CA GLU A 67 22.14 1.82 13.58
C GLU A 67 21.14 0.70 13.28
N VAL A 68 20.99 -0.23 14.24
CA VAL A 68 19.91 -1.25 14.22
C VAL A 68 18.58 -0.55 14.52
N THR A 69 18.08 0.24 13.58
CA THR A 69 16.78 0.86 13.72
C THR A 69 15.68 -0.08 13.25
N THR A 70 14.70 -0.31 14.10
CA THR A 70 13.52 -1.12 13.80
C THR A 70 12.65 -0.42 12.76
N GLY A 71 12.29 -1.13 11.68
CA GLY A 71 11.33 -0.66 10.67
C GLY A 71 11.60 -1.27 9.30
N THR A 72 10.53 -1.62 8.60
CA THR A 72 10.57 -2.31 7.29
C THR A 72 10.81 -1.37 6.10
N GLY A 73 10.72 -0.03 6.29
CA GLY A 73 10.77 0.94 5.17
C GLY A 73 9.51 0.96 4.31
N ILE A 74 8.41 0.35 4.78
CA ILE A 74 7.13 0.27 4.02
C ILE A 74 6.15 1.37 4.46
N GLY A 75 6.23 1.88 5.69
CA GLY A 75 5.23 2.74 6.29
C GLY A 75 4.86 3.98 5.46
N LEU A 76 5.84 4.77 4.99
CA LEU A 76 5.59 5.96 4.17
C LEU A 76 5.05 5.60 2.79
N ALA A 77 5.55 4.53 2.16
CA ALA A 77 5.06 4.04 0.88
C ALA A 77 3.59 3.61 0.97
N LEU A 78 3.23 2.84 2.01
CA LEU A 78 1.85 2.45 2.29
C LEU A 78 0.97 3.67 2.55
N SER A 79 1.42 4.60 3.40
CA SER A 79 0.66 5.81 3.71
C SER A 79 0.37 6.66 2.47
N ARG A 80 1.34 6.80 1.54
CA ARG A 80 1.13 7.50 0.27
C ARG A 80 0.11 6.77 -0.61
N SER A 81 0.22 5.45 -0.75
CA SER A 81 -0.72 4.65 -1.53
C SER A 81 -2.14 4.72 -0.97
N LEU A 82 -2.30 4.67 0.36
CA LEU A 82 -3.60 4.86 1.02
C LEU A 82 -4.17 6.25 0.78
N ALA A 83 -3.35 7.32 0.85
CA ALA A 83 -3.79 8.68 0.55
C ALA A 83 -4.27 8.79 -0.92
N GLU A 84 -3.52 8.23 -1.88
CA GLU A 84 -3.87 8.22 -3.30
C GLU A 84 -5.16 7.44 -3.58
N LEU A 85 -5.36 6.28 -2.93
CA LEU A 85 -6.61 5.51 -3.01
C LEU A 85 -7.82 6.32 -2.54
N HIS A 86 -7.61 7.25 -1.61
CA HIS A 86 -8.62 8.17 -1.12
C HIS A 86 -8.62 9.53 -1.84
N GLN A 87 -8.13 9.58 -3.08
CA GLN A 87 -8.11 10.79 -3.93
C GLN A 87 -7.32 11.96 -3.31
N GLY A 88 -6.42 11.64 -2.40
CA GLY A 88 -5.54 12.58 -1.73
C GLY A 88 -4.09 12.44 -2.15
N SER A 89 -3.20 13.04 -1.37
CA SER A 89 -1.76 12.95 -1.56
C SER A 89 -1.02 12.99 -0.23
N LEU A 90 0.15 12.37 -0.19
CA LEU A 90 1.10 12.50 0.90
C LEU A 90 2.45 12.92 0.32
N MET A 91 2.97 14.05 0.78
CA MET A 91 4.24 14.59 0.29
C MET A 91 5.04 15.21 1.43
N MET A 92 6.31 15.43 1.17
CA MET A 92 7.18 16.22 2.05
C MET A 92 7.25 17.65 1.54
N GLU A 93 6.79 18.61 2.36
CA GLU A 93 6.90 20.04 2.06
C GLU A 93 8.33 20.55 2.32
N LYS A 94 8.69 21.65 1.65
CA LYS A 94 9.97 22.33 1.92
C LYS A 94 9.84 23.07 3.25
N GLY A 95 10.62 22.64 4.25
CA GLY A 95 10.83 23.35 5.50
C GLY A 95 12.25 23.91 5.54
N GLU A 96 12.47 25.03 6.20
CA GLU A 96 13.81 25.60 6.34
C GLU A 96 14.64 24.91 7.43
N GLU A 97 13.99 24.44 8.50
CA GLU A 97 14.68 23.85 9.67
C GLU A 97 13.99 22.59 10.24
N VAL A 98 12.92 22.12 9.61
CA VAL A 98 12.15 20.96 10.10
C VAL A 98 11.66 20.08 8.95
N ASN A 99 11.56 18.79 9.19
CA ASN A 99 10.91 17.88 8.27
C ASN A 99 9.40 18.04 8.39
N CYS A 100 8.71 18.32 7.28
CA CYS A 100 7.28 18.51 7.23
C CYS A 100 6.64 17.51 6.25
N PHE A 101 5.83 16.59 6.76
CA PHE A 101 5.01 15.70 5.94
C PHE A 101 3.58 16.24 5.90
N CYS A 102 3.04 16.43 4.71
CA CYS A 102 1.71 16.94 4.47
C CYS A 102 0.83 15.87 3.82
N LEU A 103 -0.18 15.43 4.54
CA LEU A 103 -1.28 14.62 4.04
C LEU A 103 -2.41 15.55 3.63
N THR A 104 -2.83 15.48 2.37
CA THR A 104 -3.98 16.21 1.83
C THR A 104 -5.06 15.21 1.43
N LEU A 105 -6.28 15.40 1.92
CA LEU A 105 -7.43 14.55 1.60
C LEU A 105 -8.65 15.41 1.29
N PRO A 106 -9.52 15.01 0.32
CA PRO A 106 -10.75 15.73 0.04
C PRO A 106 -11.76 15.57 1.19
N VAL A 107 -12.49 16.67 1.51
CA VAL A 107 -13.57 16.68 2.52
C VAL A 107 -14.72 15.80 2.07
N ASN A 108 -15.11 15.92 0.79
CA ASN A 108 -16.15 15.09 0.18
C ASN A 108 -15.47 14.06 -0.71
N GLN A 109 -15.61 12.79 -0.37
CA GLN A 109 -15.23 11.69 -1.23
C GLN A 109 -16.51 11.13 -1.84
N ASP A 110 -16.55 11.01 -3.16
CA ASP A 110 -17.61 10.24 -3.80
C ASP A 110 -17.55 8.82 -3.23
N SER A 111 -18.66 8.40 -2.64
CA SER A 111 -18.79 7.16 -1.83
C SER A 111 -18.64 5.86 -2.65
N THR A 112 -17.97 5.91 -3.77
CA THR A 112 -17.81 4.81 -4.72
C THR A 112 -16.36 4.32 -4.84
N ILE A 113 -15.61 4.33 -3.72
CA ILE A 113 -14.55 3.32 -3.62
C ILE A 113 -15.17 2.12 -2.88
N THR A 114 -16.20 1.58 -3.43
CA THR A 114 -16.44 0.17 -3.34
C THR A 114 -15.31 -0.42 -4.17
N LEU A 115 -14.36 -1.08 -3.55
CA LEU A 115 -13.59 -2.13 -4.21
C LEU A 115 -14.65 -3.14 -4.61
N SER A 116 -15.31 -2.87 -5.73
CA SER A 116 -16.31 -3.77 -6.29
C SER A 116 -15.55 -5.06 -6.56
N ALA A 117 -15.94 -6.11 -5.89
CA ALA A 117 -15.65 -7.49 -6.28
C ALA A 117 -16.05 -7.76 -7.75
N GLU A 118 -16.64 -6.79 -8.42
CA GLU A 118 -17.13 -6.82 -9.80
C GLU A 118 -16.05 -6.75 -10.88
N ASN A 119 -14.78 -6.46 -10.54
CA ASN A 119 -13.69 -6.62 -11.50
C ASN A 119 -13.08 -8.03 -11.52
N VAL A 120 -13.66 -8.96 -10.78
CA VAL A 120 -13.31 -10.41 -10.87
C VAL A 120 -14.14 -11.12 -11.96
N SER A 121 -15.17 -10.48 -12.54
CA SER A 121 -16.15 -11.13 -13.41
C SER A 121 -16.07 -10.74 -14.89
N GLN A 122 -14.90 -10.37 -15.40
CA GLN A 122 -14.67 -10.33 -16.85
C GLN A 122 -13.41 -11.11 -17.24
N VAL A 123 -13.31 -12.32 -16.75
CA VAL A 123 -12.72 -13.39 -17.55
C VAL A 123 -13.92 -14.05 -18.22
N GLU A 124 -14.12 -13.71 -19.49
CA GLU A 124 -15.10 -14.33 -20.35
C GLU A 124 -15.04 -15.83 -20.19
N GLU A 125 -16.18 -16.44 -19.80
CA GLU A 125 -16.48 -17.84 -20.05
C GLU A 125 -16.42 -18.06 -21.58
N ASN A 126 -15.26 -18.35 -22.08
CA ASN A 126 -15.12 -18.97 -23.38
C ASN A 126 -15.00 -20.48 -23.19
N SER A 127 -16.19 -21.08 -23.36
CA SER A 127 -16.41 -22.50 -23.55
C SER A 127 -15.33 -23.18 -24.38
N CYS A 128 -14.97 -24.35 -23.88
CA CYS A 128 -14.43 -25.51 -24.57
C CYS A 128 -14.51 -25.46 -26.11
N GLY A 129 -13.36 -25.37 -26.74
CA GLY A 129 -13.16 -25.61 -28.15
C GLY A 129 -11.70 -25.94 -28.37
N TRP A 130 -11.41 -27.23 -28.54
CA TRP A 130 -10.11 -27.72 -29.02
C TRP A 130 -9.96 -27.26 -30.46
N GLU A 131 -8.92 -26.50 -30.74
CA GLU A 131 -8.08 -26.51 -31.96
C GLU A 131 -7.50 -25.13 -32.25
N GLN A 132 -6.24 -25.16 -32.41
CA GLN A 132 -5.32 -24.41 -33.27
C GLN A 132 -4.26 -23.58 -32.57
N GLU A 133 -3.05 -24.07 -32.83
CA GLU A 133 -1.79 -23.38 -32.63
C GLU A 133 -1.80 -22.01 -33.32
N GLU A 134 -1.65 -20.94 -32.53
CA GLU A 134 -1.03 -19.72 -33.04
C GLU A 134 0.04 -19.25 -32.05
N THR A 135 1.25 -19.28 -32.53
CA THR A 135 2.48 -18.77 -31.95
C THR A 135 2.35 -17.27 -31.71
N ASP A 136 2.01 -16.89 -30.49
CA ASP A 136 2.23 -15.53 -30.03
C ASP A 136 3.02 -15.58 -28.71
N THR A 137 4.33 -15.33 -28.80
CA THR A 137 5.29 -15.30 -27.70
C THR A 137 5.07 -14.04 -26.85
N LYS A 138 3.91 -13.92 -26.21
CA LYS A 138 3.76 -13.10 -25.02
C LYS A 138 4.26 -13.96 -23.86
N GLU A 139 5.41 -13.62 -23.30
CA GLU A 139 5.91 -14.22 -22.07
C GLU A 139 4.78 -14.17 -21.03
N LYS A 140 4.21 -15.34 -20.71
CA LYS A 140 3.18 -15.43 -19.65
C LYS A 140 3.84 -15.03 -18.35
N LYS A 141 3.43 -13.88 -17.81
CA LYS A 141 3.90 -13.43 -16.49
C LYS A 141 3.64 -14.53 -15.46
N PRO A 142 4.58 -14.82 -14.56
CA PRO A 142 4.35 -15.76 -13.47
C PRO A 142 3.13 -15.32 -12.63
N MET A 143 2.35 -16.30 -12.17
CA MET A 143 1.13 -16.06 -11.40
C MET A 143 1.41 -16.15 -9.90
N ILE A 144 1.08 -15.09 -9.18
CA ILE A 144 1.23 -14.99 -7.72
C ILE A 144 -0.14 -14.88 -7.07
N LEU A 145 -0.36 -15.66 -6.02
CA LEU A 145 -1.51 -15.48 -5.13
C LEU A 145 -1.07 -14.70 -3.89
N VAL A 146 -1.74 -13.60 -3.60
CA VAL A 146 -1.54 -12.82 -2.39
C VAL A 146 -2.73 -13.03 -1.47
N VAL A 147 -2.45 -13.42 -0.22
CA VAL A 147 -3.46 -13.70 0.82
C VAL A 147 -3.23 -12.74 1.97
N GLU A 148 -4.18 -11.85 2.20
CA GLU A 148 -4.08 -10.77 3.19
C GLU A 148 -5.50 -10.37 3.61
N ASP A 149 -5.81 -10.39 4.90
CA ASP A 149 -7.14 -10.08 5.42
C ASP A 149 -7.46 -8.58 5.42
N ASN A 150 -6.43 -7.74 5.34
CA ASN A 150 -6.59 -6.30 5.26
C ASN A 150 -6.72 -5.85 3.79
N PRO A 151 -7.90 -5.33 3.35
CA PRO A 151 -8.13 -4.96 1.96
C PRO A 151 -7.20 -3.85 1.45
N ASP A 152 -6.78 -2.93 2.32
CA ASP A 152 -5.88 -1.84 1.94
C ASP A 152 -4.45 -2.36 1.69
N MET A 153 -3.99 -3.28 2.54
CA MET A 153 -2.70 -3.93 2.39
C MET A 153 -2.70 -4.83 1.14
N LEU A 154 -3.77 -5.59 0.94
CA LEU A 154 -3.97 -6.42 -0.23
C LEU A 154 -3.91 -5.59 -1.53
N ALA A 155 -4.63 -4.46 -1.57
CA ALA A 155 -4.60 -3.53 -2.71
C ALA A 155 -3.20 -2.94 -2.94
N PHE A 156 -2.49 -2.59 -1.87
CA PHE A 156 -1.12 -2.09 -1.93
C PHE A 156 -0.16 -3.12 -2.52
N ILE A 157 -0.15 -4.35 -1.99
CA ILE A 157 0.72 -5.44 -2.46
C ILE A 157 0.41 -5.76 -3.93
N ARG A 158 -0.87 -5.90 -4.27
CA ARG A 158 -1.32 -6.14 -5.65
C ARG A 158 -0.80 -5.07 -6.61
N LYS A 159 -0.92 -3.78 -6.26
CA LYS A 159 -0.45 -2.66 -7.08
C LYS A 159 1.06 -2.77 -7.36
N GLN A 160 1.86 -3.16 -6.36
CA GLN A 160 3.31 -3.31 -6.53
C GLN A 160 3.69 -4.48 -7.43
N LEU A 161 2.97 -5.60 -7.32
CA LEU A 161 3.31 -6.83 -8.04
C LEU A 161 2.76 -6.90 -9.47
N THR A 162 1.66 -6.21 -9.78
CA THR A 162 0.97 -6.29 -11.09
C THR A 162 1.84 -5.81 -12.26
N THR A 163 2.88 -5.01 -12.01
CA THR A 163 3.82 -4.57 -13.05
C THR A 163 4.56 -5.73 -13.69
N GLU A 164 4.97 -6.72 -12.89
CA GLU A 164 5.84 -7.82 -13.33
C GLU A 164 5.15 -9.18 -13.34
N TYR A 165 4.07 -9.34 -12.55
CA TYR A 165 3.38 -10.60 -12.29
C TYR A 165 1.90 -10.51 -12.62
N SER A 166 1.29 -11.68 -12.86
CA SER A 166 -0.16 -11.85 -12.83
C SER A 166 -0.56 -12.12 -11.37
N VAL A 167 -1.43 -11.29 -10.78
CA VAL A 167 -1.72 -11.36 -9.35
C VAL A 167 -3.17 -11.76 -9.12
N LEU A 168 -3.36 -12.88 -8.41
CA LEU A 168 -4.61 -13.31 -7.79
C LEU A 168 -4.60 -12.87 -6.33
N THR A 169 -5.78 -12.69 -5.74
CA THR A 169 -5.91 -12.22 -4.36
C THR A 169 -6.95 -13.05 -3.60
N ALA A 170 -6.72 -13.24 -2.31
CA ALA A 170 -7.67 -13.85 -1.37
C ALA A 170 -7.60 -13.09 -0.02
N MET A 171 -8.69 -13.05 0.73
CA MET A 171 -8.75 -12.35 2.01
C MET A 171 -8.58 -13.26 3.23
N ASN A 172 -8.50 -14.56 3.01
CA ASN A 172 -8.30 -15.58 4.06
C ASN A 172 -7.82 -16.90 3.43
N GLY A 173 -7.40 -17.85 4.26
CA GLY A 173 -6.90 -19.14 3.81
C GLY A 173 -7.95 -19.98 3.05
N ILE A 174 -9.23 -19.88 3.41
CA ILE A 174 -10.32 -20.64 2.75
C ILE A 174 -10.46 -20.16 1.30
N GLU A 175 -10.49 -18.85 1.08
CA GLU A 175 -10.53 -18.27 -0.28
C GLU A 175 -9.25 -18.62 -1.06
N ALA A 176 -8.09 -18.61 -0.39
CA ALA A 176 -6.83 -18.97 -1.01
C ALA A 176 -6.85 -20.42 -1.53
N LEU A 177 -7.36 -21.37 -0.75
CA LEU A 177 -7.50 -22.76 -1.19
C LEU A 177 -8.44 -22.87 -2.38
N ALA A 178 -9.60 -22.18 -2.37
CA ALA A 178 -10.51 -22.17 -3.51
C ALA A 178 -9.86 -21.61 -4.79
N VAL A 179 -8.99 -20.62 -4.67
CA VAL A 179 -8.21 -20.10 -5.81
C VAL A 179 -7.20 -21.13 -6.30
N LEU A 180 -6.48 -21.81 -5.39
CA LEU A 180 -5.49 -22.84 -5.73
C LEU A 180 -6.09 -24.06 -6.39
N ASP A 181 -7.34 -24.41 -6.05
CA ASP A 181 -8.06 -25.52 -6.69
C ASP A 181 -8.40 -25.25 -8.18
N ASN A 182 -8.53 -23.97 -8.55
CA ASN A 182 -8.95 -23.55 -9.89
C ASN A 182 -7.87 -22.92 -10.74
N HIS A 183 -6.72 -22.55 -10.16
CA HIS A 183 -5.67 -21.82 -10.87
C HIS A 183 -4.28 -22.40 -10.58
N TYR A 184 -3.45 -22.47 -11.60
CA TYR A 184 -2.04 -22.77 -11.40
C TYR A 184 -1.31 -21.52 -10.92
N VAL A 185 -0.78 -21.57 -9.69
CA VAL A 185 -0.09 -20.47 -9.02
C VAL A 185 1.39 -20.84 -8.87
N ASN A 186 2.29 -19.91 -9.24
CA ASN A 186 3.73 -20.13 -9.13
C ASN A 186 4.27 -19.83 -7.73
N LEU A 187 3.63 -18.87 -7.03
CA LEU A 187 4.04 -18.43 -5.69
C LEU A 187 2.82 -17.96 -4.90
N VAL A 188 2.75 -18.34 -3.63
CA VAL A 188 1.80 -17.81 -2.65
C VAL A 188 2.54 -16.89 -1.69
N VAL A 189 2.00 -15.70 -1.47
CA VAL A 189 2.43 -14.73 -0.45
C VAL A 189 1.28 -14.54 0.51
N SER A 190 1.43 -15.00 1.75
CA SER A 190 0.36 -14.99 2.75
C SER A 190 0.79 -14.23 3.99
N ASP A 191 -0.13 -13.43 4.57
CA ASP A 191 -0.01 -13.09 5.98
C ASP A 191 -0.18 -14.36 6.83
N VAL A 192 0.45 -14.34 7.99
CA VAL A 192 0.40 -15.45 8.94
C VAL A 192 -0.82 -15.33 9.85
N MET A 193 -1.16 -14.12 10.28
CA MET A 193 -2.21 -13.88 11.26
C MET A 193 -3.50 -13.40 10.59
N MET A 194 -4.29 -14.32 10.10
CA MET A 194 -5.59 -14.05 9.47
C MET A 194 -6.73 -14.72 10.22
N PRO A 195 -7.95 -14.14 10.23
CA PRO A 195 -9.13 -14.79 10.77
C PRO A 195 -9.55 -15.99 9.93
N GLN A 196 -10.22 -16.97 10.53
CA GLN A 196 -10.80 -18.20 9.97
C GLN A 196 -9.80 -19.31 9.63
N MET A 197 -8.73 -19.00 8.92
CA MET A 197 -7.63 -19.92 8.61
C MET A 197 -6.35 -19.09 8.52
N ASP A 198 -5.37 -19.42 9.32
CA ASP A 198 -4.09 -18.71 9.35
C ASP A 198 -3.13 -19.19 8.26
N GLY A 199 -1.99 -18.50 8.11
CA GLY A 199 -1.01 -18.82 7.06
C GLY A 199 -0.18 -20.08 7.31
N PHE A 200 -0.40 -20.79 8.43
CA PHE A 200 0.27 -22.06 8.77
C PHE A 200 -0.64 -23.29 8.61
N GLU A 201 -1.95 -23.12 8.55
CA GLU A 201 -2.92 -24.18 8.29
C GLU A 201 -3.04 -24.50 6.81
#